data_e6d1123b0762c0678932c251fa7e3c7f
#
_entry.id   e6d1123b0762c0678932c251fa7e3c7f
#
_cell.length_a   1.000
_cell.length_b   1.000
_cell.length_c   1.000
_cell.angle_alpha   90.00
_cell.angle_beta   90.00
_cell.angle_gamma   90.00
#
_symmetry.space_group_name_H-M   'P 1'
#
loop_
_entity.id
_entity.type
_entity.pdbx_description
1 polymer ?
#
loop_
_entity_poly.entity_id
_entity_poly.type
_entity_poly.pdbx_seq_one_letter_code
_entity_poly.pdbx_strand_id
1 'polypeptide(L)'
;MKLIKYNHSDHSKTWNDYVDNHDYGNVFHLIEWKNIIEKAYGWKNKYFLIEQAHQIIGIAPFFEMYKPFKKYWISLPYVAYSSILSNRNITNNDFLDQLNKILLV
;
A
#
# COMPACT_ATOMS: atom_id res chain seq x y z
N MET A 1 2.52 -7.41 14.20
CA MET A 1 2.20 -6.84 12.88
C MET A 1 3.46 -6.76 12.04
N LYS A 2 3.38 -7.17 10.80
CA LYS A 2 4.53 -7.23 9.90
C LYS A 2 4.15 -6.63 8.55
N LEU A 3 5.04 -5.81 7.96
CA LEU A 3 4.86 -5.31 6.61
C LEU A 3 5.58 -6.23 5.62
N ILE A 4 4.88 -6.57 4.54
CA ILE A 4 5.43 -7.38 3.46
C ILE A 4 5.42 -6.54 2.20
N LYS A 5 6.58 -6.33 1.60
CA LYS A 5 6.68 -5.60 0.33
C LYS A 5 5.92 -6.36 -0.76
N TYR A 6 5.03 -5.65 -1.47
CA TYR A 6 4.26 -6.24 -2.56
C TYR A 6 5.18 -6.82 -3.64
N ASN A 7 4.86 -8.04 -4.05
CA ASN A 7 5.51 -8.72 -5.17
C ASN A 7 4.41 -9.22 -6.10
N HIS A 8 4.43 -8.81 -7.37
CA HIS A 8 3.36 -9.10 -8.31
C HIS A 8 3.12 -10.61 -8.49
N SER A 9 4.19 -11.39 -8.60
CA SER A 9 4.08 -12.84 -8.82
C SER A 9 3.36 -13.55 -7.68
N ASP A 10 3.60 -13.11 -6.44
CA ASP A 10 3.10 -13.79 -5.25
C ASP A 10 1.84 -13.15 -4.68
N HIS A 11 1.62 -11.86 -4.89
CA HIS A 11 0.65 -11.10 -4.11
C HIS A 11 -0.47 -10.45 -4.91
N SER A 12 -0.44 -10.48 -6.25
CA SER A 12 -1.44 -9.76 -7.05
C SER A 12 -2.86 -10.22 -6.76
N LYS A 13 -3.08 -11.52 -6.69
CA LYS A 13 -4.39 -12.08 -6.37
C LYS A 13 -4.79 -11.79 -4.93
N THR A 14 -3.87 -11.99 -4.00
CA THR A 14 -4.10 -11.75 -2.58
C THR A 14 -4.51 -10.30 -2.33
N TRP A 15 -3.81 -9.37 -2.98
CA TRP A 15 -4.12 -7.94 -2.88
C TRP A 15 -5.53 -7.64 -3.38
N ASN A 16 -5.85 -8.06 -4.60
CA ASN A 16 -7.16 -7.77 -5.19
C ASN A 16 -8.30 -8.46 -4.45
N ASP A 17 -8.09 -9.68 -3.99
CA ASP A 17 -9.08 -10.38 -3.16
C ASP A 17 -9.34 -9.60 -1.86
N TYR A 18 -8.30 -9.04 -1.26
CA TYR A 18 -8.46 -8.22 -0.07
C TYR A 18 -9.31 -6.98 -0.35
N VAL A 19 -9.04 -6.29 -1.45
CA VAL A 19 -9.81 -5.11 -1.87
C VAL A 19 -11.28 -5.49 -2.08
N ASP A 20 -11.53 -6.58 -2.81
CA ASP A 20 -12.88 -7.01 -3.14
C ASP A 20 -13.71 -7.38 -1.91
N ASN A 21 -13.06 -7.88 -0.87
CA ASN A 21 -13.73 -8.32 0.35
C ASN A 21 -13.79 -7.25 1.45
N HIS A 22 -13.21 -6.07 1.21
CA HIS A 22 -13.21 -4.99 2.19
C HIS A 22 -14.33 -4.00 1.90
N ASP A 23 -15.07 -3.59 2.94
CA ASP A 23 -16.22 -2.69 2.79
C ASP A 23 -15.86 -1.34 2.15
N TYR A 24 -14.65 -0.86 2.38
CA TYR A 24 -14.17 0.41 1.86
C TYR A 24 -13.21 0.27 0.70
N GLY A 25 -13.01 -0.94 0.19
CA GLY A 25 -12.20 -1.18 -1.01
C GLY A 25 -12.89 -0.61 -2.25
N ASN A 26 -12.11 -0.04 -3.17
CA ASN A 26 -12.64 0.49 -4.42
C ASN A 26 -11.65 0.24 -5.56
N VAL A 27 -12.05 0.63 -6.78
CA VAL A 27 -11.25 0.39 -7.98
C VAL A 27 -9.83 0.98 -7.89
N PHE A 28 -9.65 2.07 -7.15
CA PHE A 28 -8.36 2.72 -7.00
C PHE A 28 -7.41 1.97 -6.07
N HIS A 29 -7.92 1.02 -5.30
CA HIS A 29 -7.08 0.12 -4.48
C HIS A 29 -6.58 -1.09 -5.27
N LEU A 30 -7.21 -1.43 -6.39
CA LEU A 30 -6.83 -2.60 -7.18
C LEU A 30 -5.43 -2.45 -7.80
N ILE A 31 -4.77 -3.58 -8.02
CA ILE A 31 -3.43 -3.60 -8.62
C ILE A 31 -3.44 -3.02 -10.03
N GLU A 32 -4.54 -3.15 -10.76
CA GLU A 32 -4.68 -2.57 -12.10
C GLU A 32 -4.47 -1.05 -12.07
N TRP A 33 -4.96 -0.37 -11.03
CA TRP A 33 -4.72 1.08 -10.87
C TRP A 33 -3.25 1.38 -10.61
N LYS A 34 -2.58 0.57 -9.78
CA LYS A 34 -1.14 0.68 -9.55
C LYS A 34 -0.37 0.63 -10.88
N ASN A 35 -0.72 -0.34 -11.72
CA ASN A 35 -0.06 -0.53 -13.02
C ASN A 35 -0.30 0.66 -13.94
N ILE A 36 -1.49 1.24 -13.94
CA ILE A 36 -1.80 2.45 -14.71
C ILE A 36 -0.94 3.62 -14.27
N ILE A 37 -0.82 3.85 -12.98
CA ILE A 37 -0.03 4.96 -12.45
C ILE A 37 1.45 4.78 -12.74
N GLU A 38 1.99 3.59 -12.57
CA GLU A 38 3.38 3.29 -12.89
C GLU A 38 3.69 3.55 -14.36
N LYS A 39 2.80 3.11 -15.24
CA LYS A 39 2.98 3.26 -16.69
C LYS A 39 2.84 4.71 -17.12
N ALA A 40 1.88 5.43 -16.55
CA ALA A 40 1.60 6.81 -16.96
C ALA A 40 2.64 7.81 -16.44
N TYR A 41 3.15 7.61 -15.23
CA TYR A 41 3.97 8.60 -14.55
C TYR A 41 5.37 8.09 -14.18
N GLY A 42 5.61 6.80 -14.27
CA GLY A 42 6.91 6.22 -13.92
C GLY A 42 7.24 6.28 -12.43
N TRP A 43 6.24 6.49 -11.58
CA TRP A 43 6.47 6.57 -10.13
C TRP A 43 6.74 5.18 -9.55
N LYS A 44 7.59 5.13 -8.54
CA LYS A 44 7.89 3.87 -7.84
C LYS A 44 6.79 3.56 -6.84
N ASN A 45 6.24 2.36 -6.92
CA ASN A 45 5.30 1.92 -5.92
C ASN A 45 6.03 1.56 -4.61
N LYS A 46 5.35 1.85 -3.52
CA LYS A 46 5.71 1.44 -2.16
C LYS A 46 4.49 0.76 -1.56
N TYR A 47 4.07 -0.31 -2.23
CA TYR A 47 2.90 -1.09 -1.84
C TYR A 47 3.33 -2.16 -0.83
N PHE A 48 2.59 -2.25 0.26
CA PHE A 48 2.83 -3.23 1.31
C PHE A 48 1.55 -3.95 1.69
N LEU A 49 1.70 -5.25 1.99
CA LEU A 49 0.65 -5.99 2.69
C LEU A 49 0.97 -5.96 4.18
N ILE A 50 -0.05 -5.98 5.00
CA ILE A 50 0.08 -5.98 6.45
C ILE A 50 -0.36 -7.34 6.95
N GLU A 51 0.56 -8.04 7.63
CA GLU A 51 0.32 -9.41 8.11
C GLU A 51 0.36 -9.46 9.62
N GLN A 52 -0.54 -10.26 10.18
CA GLN A 52 -0.50 -10.62 11.59
C GLN A 52 -1.00 -12.04 11.76
N ALA A 53 -0.30 -12.85 12.54
CA ALA A 53 -0.65 -14.25 12.79
C ALA A 53 -0.86 -15.03 11.48
N HIS A 54 0.04 -14.82 10.52
CA HIS A 54 0.02 -15.44 9.18
C HIS A 54 -1.20 -15.11 8.33
N GLN A 55 -1.91 -14.04 8.67
CA GLN A 55 -3.06 -13.56 7.90
C GLN A 55 -2.83 -12.13 7.43
N ILE A 56 -3.30 -11.82 6.22
CA ILE A 56 -3.29 -10.45 5.73
C ILE A 56 -4.43 -9.69 6.39
N ILE A 57 -4.08 -8.66 7.15
CA ILE A 57 -5.04 -7.83 7.86
C ILE A 57 -5.14 -6.41 7.31
N GLY A 58 -4.38 -6.10 6.27
CA GLY A 58 -4.45 -4.79 5.64
C GLY A 58 -3.57 -4.68 4.43
N ILE A 59 -3.77 -3.60 3.70
CA ILE A 59 -2.94 -3.23 2.55
C ILE A 59 -2.64 -1.74 2.61
N ALA A 60 -1.44 -1.37 2.16
CA ALA A 60 -0.96 0.01 2.20
C ALA A 60 -0.44 0.42 0.80
N PRO A 61 -1.27 1.11 0.00
CA PRO A 61 -0.92 1.49 -1.37
C PRO A 61 -0.27 2.86 -1.44
N PHE A 62 1.05 2.93 -1.41
CA PHE A 62 1.79 4.18 -1.48
C PHE A 62 2.63 4.26 -2.74
N PHE A 63 2.90 5.50 -3.18
CA PHE A 63 3.87 5.80 -4.23
C PHE A 63 4.90 6.78 -3.69
N GLU A 64 6.15 6.63 -4.14
CA GLU A 64 7.22 7.56 -3.79
C GLU A 64 7.21 8.74 -4.78
N MET A 65 7.14 9.94 -4.22
CA MET A 65 7.14 11.18 -4.98
C MET A 65 8.44 11.93 -4.73
N TYR A 66 8.90 12.65 -5.74
CA TYR A 66 10.13 13.45 -5.67
C TYR A 66 9.79 14.91 -5.87
N LYS A 67 10.27 15.74 -4.93
CA LYS A 67 10.35 17.18 -5.09
C LYS A 67 11.83 17.59 -4.96
N PRO A 68 12.26 18.77 -5.45
CA PRO A 68 13.61 19.22 -5.21
C PRO A 68 13.94 19.09 -3.72
N PHE A 69 15.04 18.40 -3.41
CA PHE A 69 15.57 18.20 -2.06
C PHE A 69 14.69 17.35 -1.13
N LYS A 70 13.63 16.69 -1.64
CA LYS A 70 12.73 15.92 -0.76
C LYS A 70 12.11 14.75 -1.48
N LYS A 71 12.07 13.59 -0.78
CA LYS A 71 11.24 12.44 -1.13
C LYS A 71 10.11 12.34 -0.12
N TYR A 72 8.94 11.94 -0.59
CA TYR A 72 7.82 11.63 0.30
C TYR A 72 6.93 10.59 -0.34
N TRP A 73 6.11 9.94 0.49
CA TRP A 73 5.18 8.92 0.01
C TRP A 73 3.76 9.45 0.08
N ILE A 74 2.98 9.18 -0.96
CA ILE A 74 1.56 9.49 -0.98
C ILE A 74 0.76 8.23 -1.26
N SER A 75 -0.43 8.16 -0.67
CA SER A 75 -1.34 7.05 -0.87
C SER A 75 -2.33 7.41 -1.96
N LEU A 76 -2.45 6.55 -2.97
CA LEU A 76 -3.42 6.67 -4.07
C LEU A 76 -3.49 8.09 -4.65
N PRO A 77 -2.44 8.56 -5.35
CA PRO A 77 -2.44 9.90 -5.95
C PRO A 77 -3.63 10.10 -6.89
N TYR A 78 -4.14 11.33 -6.95
CA TYR A 78 -5.29 11.73 -7.77
C TYR A 78 -6.62 11.13 -7.35
N VAL A 79 -6.72 10.60 -6.14
CA VAL A 79 -7.94 10.05 -5.59
C VAL A 79 -8.30 10.78 -4.31
N ALA A 80 -9.58 11.06 -4.13
CA ALA A 80 -10.05 11.76 -2.91
C ALA A 80 -9.92 10.90 -1.66
N TYR A 81 -9.89 9.58 -1.82
CA TYR A 81 -9.77 8.65 -0.70
C TYR A 81 -8.45 7.95 -0.81
N SER A 82 -7.60 8.24 0.11
CA SER A 82 -6.40 7.45 0.24
C SER A 82 -6.44 6.79 1.56
N SER A 83 -6.15 5.55 1.63
CA SER A 83 -6.01 4.97 2.93
C SER A 83 -5.48 3.57 2.89
N ILE A 84 -4.85 3.24 3.98
CA ILE A 84 -4.58 1.87 4.34
C ILE A 84 -5.94 1.22 4.59
N LEU A 85 -6.24 0.15 3.85
CA LEU A 85 -7.37 -0.70 4.14
C LEU A 85 -6.93 -1.74 5.18
N SER A 86 -7.72 -1.91 6.23
CA SER A 86 -7.36 -2.88 7.27
C SER A 86 -8.60 -3.48 7.92
N ASN A 87 -8.44 -4.67 8.51
CA ASN A 87 -9.50 -5.35 9.25
C ASN A 87 -9.75 -4.71 10.60
N ARG A 88 -8.79 -3.96 11.10
CA ARG A 88 -8.88 -3.29 12.38
C ARG A 88 -8.20 -1.93 12.27
N ASN A 89 -8.40 -1.11 13.29
CA ASN A 89 -7.87 0.24 13.29
C ASN A 89 -6.33 0.22 13.38
N ILE A 90 -5.69 0.42 12.24
CA ILE A 90 -4.24 0.59 12.14
C ILE A 90 -3.99 2.07 11.91
N THR A 91 -3.33 2.73 12.85
CA THR A 91 -3.04 4.14 12.73
C THR A 91 -1.86 4.38 11.80
N ASN A 92 -1.73 5.62 11.29
CA ASN A 92 -0.56 6.00 10.52
C ASN A 92 0.73 5.82 11.34
N ASN A 93 0.68 6.06 12.64
CA ASN A 93 1.83 5.86 13.51
C ASN A 93 2.23 4.39 13.60
N ASP A 94 1.26 3.48 13.71
CA ASP A 94 1.53 2.04 13.70
C ASP A 94 2.25 1.63 12.41
N PHE A 95 1.76 2.13 11.27
CA PHE A 95 2.37 1.85 9.98
C PHE A 95 3.79 2.41 9.89
N LEU A 96 3.97 3.67 10.31
CA LEU A 96 5.28 4.31 10.29
C LEU A 96 6.29 3.60 11.17
N ASP A 97 5.87 3.14 12.35
CA ASP A 97 6.74 2.39 13.25
C ASP A 97 7.26 1.11 12.60
N GLN A 98 6.37 0.36 11.93
CA GLN A 98 6.77 -0.86 11.23
C GLN A 98 7.64 -0.56 10.03
N LEU A 99 7.33 0.50 9.30
CA LEU A 99 8.11 0.92 8.15
C LEU A 99 9.53 1.31 8.54
N ASN A 100 9.67 2.05 9.63
CA ASN A 100 10.99 2.45 10.14
C ASN A 100 11.86 1.24 10.48
N LYS A 101 11.28 0.18 11.00
CA LYS A 101 12.02 -1.06 11.29
C LYS A 101 12.59 -1.69 10.02
N ILE A 102 11.89 -1.55 8.90
CA ILE A 102 12.37 -2.07 7.61
C ILE A 102 13.45 -1.18 7.03
N LEU A 103 13.27 0.14 7.10
CA LEU A 103 14.19 1.10 6.48
C LEU A 103 15.49 1.30 7.23
N LEU A 104 15.52 0.96 8.51
CA LEU A 104 16.72 1.12 9.35
C LEU A 104 17.63 -0.11 9.36
N VAL A 105 17.27 -1.13 8.63
CA VAL A 105 18.06 -2.36 8.52
C VAL A 105 19.10 -2.27 7.44
#